data_a16711a644d56bbabee961c6336ba1b1
#
_entry.id   a16711a644d56bbabee961c6336ba1b1
#
_cell.length_a   1.000
_cell.length_b   1.000
_cell.length_c   1.000
_cell.angle_alpha   90.00
_cell.angle_beta   90.00
_cell.angle_gamma   90.00
#
_symmetry.space_group_name_H-M   'P 1'
#
loop_
_entity.id
_entity.type
_entity.pdbx_description
1 polymer ?
#
loop_
_entity_poly.entity_id
_entity_poly.type
_entity_poly.pdbx_seq_one_letter_code
_entity_poly.pdbx_strand_id
1 'polypeptide(L)'
;MRILMLSSTFPYPPSRGGTEIRTFNLLRYLRHSHDITLLTQRHQDVTDADVEELKKWVSHLLIFALPAEPIPQKGMSGLFAKAGRFIESVAKATPVNVLHRYSPEIQDLVDSYVREGKCDVITCEHSVNEIYIRPEFRHRVNTVVDIHSSVCGWTRDHLEMGASPHPLRDRLSLALILKRYEKKYSSKFSSIVVTTEDDRQEFIKLRPDIKIEVIPNGVDLELFPYRSNDPGGTNLSFVGAMDASHNIDAARFFAIEILPELQKHHPDITFSIVGARPTPEVLELKNLPGVIVTGKVDSMVGYLHQSIISVIPLRTGFGIKNKTLEAMAAGLPVVGSDRALEGLAVDSNNLPLRALRANHKDEYVTAISQLLENPQLRSELSQNAREYVETEFTWESAGRRYEKVLL
;
A
#
# COMPACT_ATOMS: atom_id res chain seq x y z
N MET A 1 3.49 5.63 26.89
CA MET A 1 4.89 5.45 26.44
C MET A 1 5.28 6.63 25.55
N ARG A 2 6.58 6.88 25.43
CA ARG A 2 7.16 7.86 24.52
C ARG A 2 7.62 7.11 23.26
N ILE A 3 6.96 7.38 22.14
CA ILE A 3 7.21 6.72 20.86
C ILE A 3 7.98 7.67 19.95
N LEU A 4 9.14 7.26 19.46
CA LEU A 4 9.83 7.91 18.35
C LEU A 4 9.44 7.20 17.05
N MET A 5 8.56 7.84 16.27
CA MET A 5 8.08 7.31 15.00
C MET A 5 8.89 7.89 13.84
N LEU A 6 9.54 7.04 13.06
CA LEU A 6 10.35 7.41 11.89
C LEU A 6 9.57 7.13 10.62
N SER A 7 9.25 8.17 9.85
CA SER A 7 8.58 8.05 8.56
C SER A 7 9.21 8.99 7.54
N SER A 8 9.93 8.47 6.56
CA SER A 8 10.46 9.28 5.47
C SER A 8 9.39 9.72 4.46
N THR A 9 8.16 9.20 4.60
CA THR A 9 6.98 9.68 3.87
C THR A 9 6.17 10.56 4.80
N PHE A 10 5.87 11.79 4.34
CA PHE A 10 5.04 12.73 5.11
C PHE A 10 3.59 12.21 5.15
N PRO A 11 3.04 11.85 6.33
CA PRO A 11 1.81 11.05 6.38
C PRO A 11 0.50 11.85 6.20
N TYR A 12 0.56 13.16 5.91
CA TYR A 12 -0.62 14.00 5.77
C TYR A 12 -0.64 14.76 4.43
N PRO A 13 -1.79 14.93 3.75
CA PRO A 13 -3.06 14.25 4.05
C PRO A 13 -2.97 12.74 3.72
N PRO A 14 -3.72 11.89 4.44
CA PRO A 14 -3.65 10.43 4.27
C PRO A 14 -4.17 9.94 2.92
N SER A 15 -4.78 10.79 2.12
CA SER A 15 -5.29 10.44 0.79
C SER A 15 -4.24 10.32 -0.31
N ARG A 16 -2.94 10.57 0.00
CA ARG A 16 -1.87 10.58 -1.02
C ARG A 16 -1.47 9.19 -1.50
N GLY A 17 -1.40 8.21 -0.60
CA GLY A 17 -1.00 6.84 -0.94
C GLY A 17 -1.14 5.87 0.22
N GLY A 18 -0.84 4.59 -0.03
CA GLY A 18 -1.03 3.52 0.95
C GLY A 18 -0.17 3.68 2.21
N THR A 19 1.07 4.16 2.05
CA THR A 19 1.99 4.41 3.18
C THR A 19 1.47 5.53 4.06
N GLU A 20 1.05 6.65 3.46
CA GLU A 20 0.46 7.79 4.17
C GLU A 20 -0.80 7.40 4.92
N ILE A 21 -1.70 6.65 4.27
CA ILE A 21 -2.93 6.15 4.89
C ILE A 21 -2.60 5.33 6.14
N ARG A 22 -1.70 4.35 6.02
CA ARG A 22 -1.35 3.47 7.13
C ARG A 22 -0.67 4.22 8.26
N THR A 23 0.40 4.95 7.97
CA THR A 23 1.16 5.72 8.98
C THR A 23 0.26 6.70 9.73
N PHE A 24 -0.56 7.47 9.01
CA PHE A 24 -1.45 8.44 9.64
C PHE A 24 -2.50 7.78 10.53
N ASN A 25 -3.12 6.69 10.09
CA ASN A 25 -4.17 6.05 10.89
C ASN A 25 -3.62 5.33 12.13
N LEU A 26 -2.44 4.70 12.04
CA LEU A 26 -1.75 4.17 13.22
C LEU A 26 -1.37 5.28 14.20
N LEU A 27 -0.82 6.39 13.70
CA LEU A 27 -0.53 7.58 14.51
C LEU A 27 -1.81 8.14 15.16
N ARG A 28 -2.91 8.27 14.40
CA ARG A 28 -4.21 8.74 14.89
C ARG A 28 -4.72 7.87 16.04
N TYR A 29 -4.55 6.57 15.98
CA TYR A 29 -4.92 5.65 17.05
C TYR A 29 -3.99 5.81 18.27
N LEU A 30 -2.69 5.73 18.07
CA LEU A 30 -1.70 5.71 19.16
C LEU A 30 -1.65 7.01 19.98
N ARG A 31 -1.96 8.17 19.39
CA ARG A 31 -1.93 9.45 20.08
C ARG A 31 -2.87 9.55 21.29
N HIS A 32 -3.89 8.69 21.36
CA HIS A 32 -4.84 8.71 22.47
C HIS A 32 -4.23 8.21 23.79
N SER A 33 -3.20 7.37 23.71
CA SER A 33 -2.60 6.70 24.87
C SER A 33 -1.10 6.91 24.99
N HIS A 34 -0.46 7.51 23.98
CA HIS A 34 1.00 7.61 23.90
C HIS A 34 1.45 9.00 23.50
N ASP A 35 2.68 9.32 23.93
CA ASP A 35 3.39 10.56 23.57
C ASP A 35 4.25 10.31 22.34
N ILE A 36 3.85 10.89 21.20
CA ILE A 36 4.44 10.60 19.89
C ILE A 36 5.32 11.76 19.44
N THR A 37 6.59 11.48 19.23
CA THR A 37 7.50 12.31 18.45
C THR A 37 7.58 11.72 17.05
N LEU A 38 7.05 12.42 16.05
CA LEU A 38 7.16 12.03 14.64
C LEU A 38 8.36 12.73 14.00
N LEU A 39 9.29 11.93 13.49
CA LEU A 39 10.38 12.37 12.63
C LEU A 39 10.03 12.02 11.18
N THR A 40 9.93 13.05 10.32
CA THR A 40 9.52 12.88 8.93
C THR A 40 10.32 13.75 7.98
N GLN A 41 10.25 13.42 6.68
CA GLN A 41 10.86 14.22 5.62
C GLN A 41 9.78 14.94 4.82
N ARG A 42 10.05 16.21 4.47
CA ARG A 42 9.14 17.02 3.69
C ARG A 42 9.47 16.94 2.20
N HIS A 43 8.50 16.52 1.41
CA HIS A 43 8.52 16.55 -0.05
C HIS A 43 8.07 17.92 -0.57
N GLN A 44 8.38 18.25 -1.83
CA GLN A 44 8.06 19.55 -2.42
C GLN A 44 6.55 19.84 -2.53
N ASP A 45 5.74 18.80 -2.60
CA ASP A 45 4.28 18.88 -2.72
C ASP A 45 3.55 18.99 -1.36
N VAL A 46 4.29 18.98 -0.24
CA VAL A 46 3.75 19.18 1.11
C VAL A 46 3.67 20.66 1.41
N THR A 47 2.47 21.17 1.64
CA THR A 47 2.21 22.58 1.94
C THR A 47 2.46 22.90 3.42
N ASP A 48 2.61 24.19 3.75
CA ASP A 48 2.69 24.61 5.15
C ASP A 48 1.39 24.33 5.92
N ALA A 49 0.25 24.37 5.24
CA ALA A 49 -1.03 23.98 5.82
C ALA A 49 -1.06 22.50 6.22
N ASP A 50 -0.51 21.59 5.38
CA ASP A 50 -0.38 20.18 5.71
C ASP A 50 0.49 19.96 6.95
N VAL A 51 1.56 20.76 7.10
CA VAL A 51 2.45 20.71 8.26
C VAL A 51 1.71 21.14 9.53
N GLU A 52 0.99 22.27 9.49
CA GLU A 52 0.23 22.77 10.65
C GLU A 52 -0.89 21.80 11.04
N GLU A 53 -1.52 21.15 10.08
CA GLU A 53 -2.51 20.12 10.39
C GLU A 53 -1.86 18.89 11.04
N LEU A 54 -0.74 18.39 10.50
CA LEU A 54 -0.05 17.23 11.07
C LEU A 54 0.46 17.48 12.50
N LYS A 55 0.88 18.73 12.84
CA LYS A 55 1.29 19.11 14.19
C LYS A 55 0.22 18.85 15.25
N LYS A 56 -1.06 18.94 14.88
CA LYS A 56 -2.18 18.71 15.80
C LYS A 56 -2.33 17.25 16.22
N TRP A 57 -1.64 16.34 15.54
CA TRP A 57 -1.76 14.89 15.73
C TRP A 57 -0.60 14.25 16.50
N VAL A 58 0.44 15.00 16.80
CA VAL A 58 1.65 14.53 17.48
C VAL A 58 2.07 15.46 18.60
N SER A 59 2.77 14.94 19.60
CA SER A 59 3.34 15.77 20.67
C SER A 59 4.50 16.62 20.15
N HIS A 60 5.35 16.02 19.32
CA HIS A 60 6.47 16.70 18.68
C HIS A 60 6.58 16.29 17.22
N LEU A 61 6.70 17.29 16.33
CA LEU A 61 6.92 17.08 14.89
C LEU A 61 8.31 17.60 14.52
N LEU A 62 9.15 16.70 14.05
CA LEU A 62 10.52 16.96 13.59
C LEU A 62 10.58 16.72 12.08
N ILE A 63 10.83 17.80 11.33
CA ILE A 63 10.81 17.77 9.86
C ILE A 63 12.20 18.01 9.32
N PHE A 64 12.64 17.14 8.42
CA PHE A 64 13.91 17.24 7.72
C PHE A 64 13.67 17.40 6.22
N ALA A 65 14.60 18.09 5.56
CA ALA A 65 14.59 18.14 4.10
C ALA A 65 14.96 16.76 3.53
N LEU A 66 14.31 16.39 2.42
CA LEU A 66 14.82 15.26 1.64
C LEU A 66 16.20 15.60 1.07
N PRO A 67 17.15 14.65 1.11
CA PRO A 67 18.41 14.83 0.38
C PRO A 67 18.14 15.12 -1.09
N ALA A 68 18.87 16.10 -1.64
CA ALA A 68 18.70 16.45 -3.04
C ALA A 68 19.01 15.26 -3.96
N GLU A 69 18.15 15.01 -4.95
CA GLU A 69 18.44 13.96 -5.92
C GLU A 69 19.75 14.24 -6.65
N PRO A 70 20.61 13.22 -6.85
CA PRO A 70 21.84 13.40 -7.57
C PRO A 70 21.54 13.89 -8.99
N ILE A 71 22.12 15.02 -9.37
CA ILE A 71 21.98 15.56 -10.73
C ILE A 71 22.43 14.46 -11.72
N PRO A 72 21.59 14.08 -12.69
CA PRO A 72 21.96 13.08 -13.68
C PRO A 72 23.18 13.54 -14.49
N GLN A 73 24.33 12.96 -14.23
CA GLN A 73 25.52 13.19 -15.05
C GLN A 73 25.37 12.46 -16.38
N LYS A 74 25.61 13.16 -17.51
CA LYS A 74 25.56 12.57 -18.86
C LYS A 74 26.94 12.04 -19.25
N GLY A 75 26.97 11.04 -20.15
CA GLY A 75 28.22 10.48 -20.68
C GLY A 75 28.88 9.43 -19.78
N MET A 76 30.18 9.17 -20.01
CA MET A 76 30.98 8.15 -19.31
C MET A 76 31.05 8.40 -17.79
N SER A 77 31.17 9.66 -17.36
CA SER A 77 31.17 10.00 -15.93
C SER A 77 29.88 9.58 -15.22
N GLY A 78 28.74 9.73 -15.87
CA GLY A 78 27.45 9.27 -15.34
C GLY A 78 27.36 7.74 -15.24
N LEU A 79 27.99 7.01 -16.17
CA LEU A 79 28.04 5.55 -16.13
C LEU A 79 28.89 5.07 -14.95
N PHE A 80 30.08 5.64 -14.73
CA PHE A 80 30.94 5.33 -13.60
C PHE A 80 30.28 5.67 -12.26
N ALA A 81 29.58 6.81 -12.17
CA ALA A 81 28.83 7.17 -10.95
C ALA A 81 27.67 6.19 -10.64
N LYS A 82 26.97 5.70 -11.67
CA LYS A 82 25.94 4.66 -11.50
C LYS A 82 26.55 3.34 -11.07
N ALA A 83 27.65 2.91 -11.68
CA ALA A 83 28.38 1.69 -11.31
C ALA A 83 28.91 1.77 -9.88
N GLY A 84 29.51 2.89 -9.48
CA GLY A 84 30.00 3.12 -8.10
C GLY A 84 28.88 3.00 -7.07
N ARG A 85 27.72 3.63 -7.30
CA ARG A 85 26.56 3.50 -6.41
C ARG A 85 26.03 2.06 -6.33
N PHE A 86 26.03 1.33 -7.44
CA PHE A 86 25.63 -0.08 -7.42
C PHE A 86 26.61 -0.94 -6.62
N ILE A 87 27.92 -0.74 -6.81
CA ILE A 87 28.96 -1.45 -6.04
C ILE A 87 28.83 -1.15 -4.53
N GLU A 88 28.61 0.11 -4.17
CA GLU A 88 28.36 0.51 -2.78
C GLU A 88 27.10 -0.19 -2.20
N SER A 89 26.02 -0.23 -3.00
CA SER A 89 24.77 -0.91 -2.64
C SER A 89 24.99 -2.40 -2.39
N VAL A 90 25.77 -3.08 -3.24
CA VAL A 90 26.14 -4.50 -3.07
C VAL A 90 27.01 -4.70 -1.81
N ALA A 91 28.03 -3.86 -1.62
CA ALA A 91 28.95 -3.93 -0.48
C ALA A 91 28.23 -3.72 0.85
N LYS A 92 27.32 -2.74 0.91
CA LYS A 92 26.52 -2.44 2.10
C LYS A 92 25.27 -3.33 2.25
N ALA A 93 24.99 -4.19 1.26
CA ALA A 93 23.74 -4.94 1.17
C ALA A 93 22.52 -4.03 1.46
N THR A 94 22.45 -2.86 0.81
CA THR A 94 21.41 -1.84 1.03
C THR A 94 21.05 -1.20 -0.31
N PRO A 95 19.76 -1.14 -0.69
CA PRO A 95 19.34 -0.55 -1.96
C PRO A 95 19.78 0.91 -2.12
N VAL A 96 20.09 1.32 -3.35
CA VAL A 96 20.58 2.68 -3.65
C VAL A 96 19.62 3.77 -3.18
N ASN A 97 18.31 3.54 -3.33
CA ASN A 97 17.28 4.49 -2.88
C ASN A 97 17.22 4.64 -1.35
N VAL A 98 17.57 3.60 -0.60
CA VAL A 98 17.68 3.66 0.87
C VAL A 98 18.93 4.42 1.27
N LEU A 99 20.08 4.11 0.66
CA LEU A 99 21.35 4.81 0.92
C LEU A 99 21.24 6.30 0.65
N HIS A 100 20.52 6.67 -0.42
CA HIS A 100 20.35 8.08 -0.82
C HIS A 100 19.52 8.89 0.19
N ARG A 101 18.64 8.26 0.95
CA ARG A 101 17.80 8.94 1.95
C ARG A 101 18.50 9.19 3.29
N TYR A 102 19.72 8.68 3.47
CA TYR A 102 20.45 8.85 4.71
C TYR A 102 20.81 10.32 4.96
N SER A 103 20.50 10.81 6.16
CA SER A 103 20.89 12.12 6.67
C SER A 103 21.65 11.92 8.00
N PRO A 104 22.90 12.44 8.11
CA PRO A 104 23.64 12.43 9.38
C PRO A 104 22.88 13.12 10.51
N GLU A 105 22.20 14.23 10.22
CA GLU A 105 21.42 14.99 11.21
C GLU A 105 20.30 14.13 11.83
N ILE A 106 19.60 13.35 11.00
CA ILE A 106 18.58 12.41 11.49
C ILE A 106 19.23 11.33 12.33
N GLN A 107 20.38 10.79 11.90
CA GLN A 107 21.09 9.76 12.67
C GLN A 107 21.50 10.28 14.03
N ASP A 108 22.12 11.46 14.12
CA ASP A 108 22.58 12.06 15.37
C ASP A 108 21.40 12.30 16.32
N LEU A 109 20.26 12.73 15.78
CA LEU A 109 19.04 12.91 16.56
C LEU A 109 18.51 11.59 17.12
N VAL A 110 18.39 10.55 16.30
CA VAL A 110 17.92 9.22 16.74
C VAL A 110 18.89 8.66 17.80
N ASP A 111 20.21 8.75 17.58
CA ASP A 111 21.22 8.35 18.54
C ASP A 111 21.06 9.10 19.87
N SER A 112 20.76 10.40 19.85
CA SER A 112 20.54 11.20 21.06
C SER A 112 19.30 10.75 21.84
N TYR A 113 18.19 10.47 21.14
CA TYR A 113 16.95 9.99 21.76
C TYR A 113 17.14 8.69 22.51
N VAL A 114 17.90 7.74 21.92
CA VAL A 114 18.21 6.46 22.57
C VAL A 114 19.20 6.64 23.72
N ARG A 115 20.27 7.43 23.52
CA ARG A 115 21.31 7.66 24.53
C ARG A 115 20.77 8.35 25.79
N GLU A 116 19.88 9.33 25.59
CA GLU A 116 19.32 10.17 26.65
C GLU A 116 18.03 9.60 27.25
N GLY A 117 17.60 8.41 26.77
CA GLY A 117 16.38 7.76 27.25
C GLY A 117 15.11 8.60 27.00
N LYS A 118 15.05 9.32 25.87
CA LYS A 118 13.91 10.16 25.48
C LYS A 118 12.75 9.40 24.84
N CYS A 119 12.98 8.14 24.45
CA CYS A 119 11.94 7.26 23.90
C CYS A 119 11.99 5.89 24.56
N ASP A 120 10.84 5.25 24.64
CA ASP A 120 10.67 3.89 25.15
C ASP A 120 10.62 2.89 23.98
N VAL A 121 10.10 3.38 22.84
CA VAL A 121 9.93 2.61 21.59
C VAL A 121 10.36 3.45 20.40
N ILE A 122 10.99 2.80 19.42
CA ILE A 122 11.20 3.37 18.08
C ILE A 122 10.40 2.55 17.08
N THR A 123 9.57 3.23 16.27
CA THR A 123 8.88 2.62 15.14
C THR A 123 9.44 3.14 13.82
N CYS A 124 9.63 2.26 12.85
CA CYS A 124 9.98 2.60 11.48
C CYS A 124 8.80 2.31 10.57
N GLU A 125 8.16 3.35 10.09
CA GLU A 125 7.07 3.25 9.12
C GLU A 125 7.68 3.03 7.73
N HIS A 126 7.65 1.80 7.29
CA HIS A 126 8.35 1.23 6.14
C HIS A 126 9.85 0.96 6.35
N SER A 127 10.37 -0.08 5.67
CA SER A 127 11.74 -0.58 5.83
C SER A 127 12.83 0.44 5.47
N VAL A 128 12.54 1.44 4.64
CA VAL A 128 13.52 2.48 4.25
C VAL A 128 14.09 3.25 5.44
N ASN A 129 13.33 3.36 6.54
CA ASN A 129 13.77 4.06 7.76
C ASN A 129 14.71 3.22 8.63
N GLU A 130 14.90 1.92 8.31
CA GLU A 130 15.82 1.02 9.01
C GLU A 130 17.27 1.53 9.04
N ILE A 131 17.63 2.38 8.07
CA ILE A 131 18.98 2.92 7.93
C ILE A 131 19.43 3.72 9.17
N TYR A 132 18.47 4.27 9.93
CA TYR A 132 18.71 5.01 11.17
C TYR A 132 18.72 4.14 12.41
N ILE A 133 18.41 2.84 12.32
CA ILE A 133 18.37 1.92 13.44
C ILE A 133 19.71 1.18 13.54
N ARG A 134 20.36 1.33 14.70
CA ARG A 134 21.56 0.57 15.04
C ARG A 134 21.19 -0.75 15.72
N PRO A 135 21.93 -1.84 15.47
CA PRO A 135 21.63 -3.16 16.08
C PRO A 135 21.57 -3.15 17.61
N GLU A 136 22.37 -2.29 18.26
CA GLU A 136 22.44 -2.16 19.71
C GLU A 136 21.20 -1.48 20.33
N PHE A 137 20.40 -0.76 19.56
CA PHE A 137 19.21 -0.05 20.09
C PHE A 137 18.21 -1.01 20.70
N ARG A 138 18.00 -2.20 20.11
CA ARG A 138 17.10 -3.23 20.63
C ARG A 138 17.38 -3.70 22.05
N HIS A 139 18.56 -3.40 22.59
CA HIS A 139 18.95 -3.71 23.97
C HIS A 139 18.62 -2.58 24.95
N ARG A 140 18.15 -1.44 24.44
CA ARG A 140 17.84 -0.24 25.24
C ARG A 140 16.39 0.19 25.11
N VAL A 141 15.82 0.05 23.92
CA VAL A 141 14.46 0.46 23.57
C VAL A 141 13.81 -0.64 22.72
N ASN A 142 12.49 -0.76 22.77
CA ASN A 142 11.78 -1.62 21.82
C ASN A 142 11.89 -1.02 20.41
N THR A 143 12.25 -1.84 19.42
CA THR A 143 12.40 -1.40 18.03
C THR A 143 11.47 -2.20 17.14
N VAL A 144 10.57 -1.52 16.43
CA VAL A 144 9.55 -2.14 15.57
C VAL A 144 9.68 -1.59 14.17
N VAL A 145 9.63 -2.45 13.16
CA VAL A 145 9.50 -2.03 11.77
C VAL A 145 8.16 -2.48 11.22
N ASP A 146 7.42 -1.54 10.63
CA ASP A 146 6.17 -1.80 9.91
C ASP A 146 6.47 -1.89 8.42
N ILE A 147 6.30 -3.08 7.86
CA ILE A 147 6.65 -3.40 6.47
C ILE A 147 5.38 -3.60 5.67
N HIS A 148 5.14 -2.73 4.71
CA HIS A 148 3.92 -2.79 3.89
C HIS A 148 3.98 -3.90 2.84
N SER A 149 5.19 -4.30 2.42
CA SER A 149 5.45 -5.46 1.56
C SER A 149 6.94 -5.82 1.54
N SER A 150 7.25 -7.10 1.36
CA SER A 150 8.62 -7.55 1.11
C SER A 150 9.13 -7.00 -0.21
N VAL A 151 10.27 -6.31 -0.19
CA VAL A 151 10.92 -5.79 -1.42
C VAL A 151 11.43 -6.95 -2.29
N CYS A 152 11.87 -8.04 -1.67
CA CYS A 152 12.26 -9.26 -2.39
C CYS A 152 11.06 -9.89 -3.09
N GLY A 153 9.96 -10.09 -2.38
CA GLY A 153 8.71 -10.64 -2.90
C GLY A 153 8.18 -9.80 -4.05
N TRP A 154 8.06 -8.48 -3.83
CA TRP A 154 7.61 -7.52 -4.83
C TRP A 154 8.46 -7.54 -6.11
N THR A 155 9.80 -7.53 -5.97
CA THR A 155 10.70 -7.54 -7.13
C THR A 155 10.62 -8.86 -7.90
N ARG A 156 10.53 -9.99 -7.19
CA ARG A 156 10.38 -11.32 -7.79
C ARG A 156 9.12 -11.42 -8.64
N ASP A 157 7.97 -11.02 -8.09
CA ASP A 157 6.70 -11.03 -8.79
C ASP A 157 6.72 -10.19 -10.08
N HIS A 158 7.25 -8.96 -9.98
CA HIS A 158 7.36 -8.10 -11.15
C HIS A 158 8.24 -8.72 -12.25
N LEU A 159 9.28 -9.46 -11.87
CA LEU A 159 10.12 -10.17 -12.82
C LEU A 159 9.41 -11.38 -13.44
N GLU A 160 8.69 -12.15 -12.64
CA GLU A 160 7.95 -13.34 -13.09
C GLU A 160 6.80 -12.98 -14.02
N MET A 161 6.12 -11.87 -13.75
CA MET A 161 5.03 -11.36 -14.57
C MET A 161 5.47 -10.53 -15.78
N GLY A 162 6.79 -10.33 -15.98
CA GLY A 162 7.30 -9.50 -17.06
C GLY A 162 6.98 -8.01 -16.92
N ALA A 163 6.54 -7.57 -15.74
CA ALA A 163 6.12 -6.20 -15.46
C ALA A 163 7.28 -5.28 -15.03
N SER A 164 8.49 -5.79 -14.88
CA SER A 164 9.66 -4.99 -14.50
C SER A 164 10.09 -4.09 -15.66
N PRO A 165 10.19 -2.75 -15.45
CA PRO A 165 10.72 -1.84 -16.46
C PRO A 165 12.23 -2.02 -16.69
N HIS A 166 12.95 -2.68 -15.79
CA HIS A 166 14.38 -2.91 -15.83
C HIS A 166 14.78 -4.35 -15.42
N PRO A 167 14.37 -5.39 -16.19
CA PRO A 167 14.47 -6.79 -15.74
C PRO A 167 15.89 -7.25 -15.36
N LEU A 168 16.91 -6.84 -16.11
CA LEU A 168 18.30 -7.21 -15.82
C LEU A 168 18.79 -6.59 -14.49
N ARG A 169 18.52 -5.31 -14.29
CA ARG A 169 18.87 -4.61 -13.06
C ARG A 169 18.17 -5.24 -11.84
N ASP A 170 16.89 -5.53 -11.99
CA ASP A 170 16.07 -6.05 -10.89
C ASP A 170 16.45 -7.50 -10.56
N ARG A 171 16.82 -8.33 -11.56
CA ARG A 171 17.40 -9.66 -11.31
C ARG A 171 18.73 -9.57 -10.54
N LEU A 172 19.62 -8.66 -10.95
CA LEU A 172 20.89 -8.45 -10.25
C LEU A 172 20.67 -7.92 -8.83
N SER A 173 19.75 -6.97 -8.64
CA SER A 173 19.39 -6.44 -7.33
C SER A 173 18.83 -7.54 -6.42
N LEU A 174 17.92 -8.37 -6.92
CA LEU A 174 17.33 -9.48 -6.18
C LEU A 174 18.41 -10.47 -5.73
N ALA A 175 19.31 -10.86 -6.65
CA ALA A 175 20.37 -11.84 -6.39
C ALA A 175 21.43 -11.34 -5.41
N LEU A 176 21.87 -10.07 -5.52
CA LEU A 176 23.05 -9.56 -4.83
C LEU A 176 22.74 -8.65 -3.63
N ILE A 177 21.57 -8.01 -3.62
CA ILE A 177 21.26 -6.96 -2.65
C ILE A 177 20.03 -7.28 -1.80
N LEU A 178 18.86 -7.46 -2.40
CA LEU A 178 17.58 -7.36 -1.69
C LEU A 178 17.40 -8.42 -0.60
N LYS A 179 17.70 -9.69 -0.90
CA LYS A 179 17.61 -10.77 0.08
C LYS A 179 18.58 -10.56 1.27
N ARG A 180 19.79 -10.09 0.99
CA ARG A 180 20.78 -9.76 2.03
C ARG A 180 20.35 -8.53 2.83
N TYR A 181 19.72 -7.57 2.17
CA TYR A 181 19.17 -6.37 2.79
C TYR A 181 18.06 -6.72 3.79
N GLU A 182 17.04 -7.47 3.36
CA GLU A 182 15.93 -7.86 4.25
C GLU A 182 16.42 -8.69 5.44
N LYS A 183 17.33 -9.62 5.22
CA LYS A 183 17.95 -10.40 6.31
C LYS A 183 18.74 -9.52 7.27
N LYS A 184 19.49 -8.52 6.74
CA LYS A 184 20.32 -7.61 7.53
C LYS A 184 19.46 -6.69 8.39
N TYR A 185 18.51 -5.97 7.79
CA TYR A 185 17.76 -4.99 8.56
C TYR A 185 16.80 -5.66 9.55
N SER A 186 16.18 -6.78 9.20
CA SER A 186 15.29 -7.50 10.11
C SER A 186 16.01 -7.86 11.44
N SER A 187 17.33 -8.03 11.44
CA SER A 187 18.10 -8.32 12.64
C SER A 187 18.24 -7.14 13.61
N LYS A 188 17.97 -5.93 13.19
CA LYS A 188 18.07 -4.71 14.01
C LYS A 188 16.84 -4.48 14.90
N PHE A 189 15.73 -5.15 14.59
CA PHE A 189 14.44 -4.93 15.25
C PHE A 189 14.07 -6.01 16.24
N SER A 190 13.35 -5.62 17.27
CA SER A 190 12.74 -6.53 18.26
C SER A 190 11.56 -7.27 17.67
N SER A 191 10.77 -6.57 16.84
CA SER A 191 9.58 -7.11 16.17
C SER A 191 9.41 -6.54 14.76
N ILE A 192 8.81 -7.33 13.90
CA ILE A 192 8.41 -6.93 12.54
C ILE A 192 6.88 -6.98 12.47
N VAL A 193 6.28 -5.95 11.89
CA VAL A 193 4.88 -5.94 11.49
C VAL A 193 4.82 -6.02 9.97
N VAL A 194 3.94 -6.87 9.45
CA VAL A 194 3.66 -7.02 8.02
C VAL A 194 2.16 -6.96 7.77
N THR A 195 1.75 -6.73 6.52
CA THR A 195 0.33 -6.56 6.21
C THR A 195 -0.38 -7.86 5.80
N THR A 196 0.35 -8.87 5.35
CA THR A 196 -0.20 -10.14 4.88
C THR A 196 0.56 -11.35 5.44
N GLU A 197 -0.10 -12.51 5.42
CA GLU A 197 0.56 -13.78 5.79
C GLU A 197 1.64 -14.17 4.77
N ASP A 198 1.48 -13.81 3.49
CA ASP A 198 2.49 -14.06 2.46
C ASP A 198 3.78 -13.29 2.75
N ASP A 199 3.69 -12.02 3.13
CA ASP A 199 4.85 -11.24 3.59
C ASP A 199 5.48 -11.89 4.83
N ARG A 200 4.67 -12.34 5.80
CA ARG A 200 5.17 -13.04 6.98
C ARG A 200 5.98 -14.28 6.60
N GLN A 201 5.50 -15.08 5.66
CA GLN A 201 6.22 -16.27 5.20
C GLN A 201 7.55 -15.93 4.53
N GLU A 202 7.62 -14.83 3.77
CA GLU A 202 8.89 -14.37 3.19
C GLU A 202 9.92 -14.04 4.29
N PHE A 203 9.52 -13.34 5.36
CA PHE A 203 10.42 -13.00 6.47
C PHE A 203 10.78 -14.20 7.35
N ILE A 204 9.87 -15.14 7.58
CA ILE A 204 10.17 -16.39 8.31
C ILE A 204 11.25 -17.20 7.59
N LYS A 205 11.23 -17.27 6.25
CA LYS A 205 12.29 -17.93 5.47
C LYS A 205 13.67 -17.29 5.66
N LEU A 206 13.72 -15.98 5.96
CA LEU A 206 14.96 -15.24 6.19
C LEU A 206 15.41 -15.27 7.65
N ARG A 207 14.46 -15.22 8.58
CA ARG A 207 14.65 -15.11 10.01
C ARG A 207 13.55 -15.86 10.78
N PRO A 208 13.69 -17.18 10.98
CA PRO A 208 12.70 -17.98 11.70
C PRO A 208 12.51 -17.61 13.20
N ASP A 209 13.51 -16.95 13.76
CA ASP A 209 13.62 -16.59 15.19
C ASP A 209 13.03 -15.21 15.55
N ILE A 210 12.61 -14.43 14.57
CA ILE A 210 12.10 -13.08 14.84
C ILE A 210 10.57 -13.09 15.09
N LYS A 211 10.13 -12.23 16.00
CA LYS A 211 8.70 -11.98 16.23
C LYS A 211 8.12 -11.21 15.04
N ILE A 212 7.18 -11.82 14.33
CA ILE A 212 6.48 -11.22 13.18
C ILE A 212 4.99 -11.25 13.45
N GLU A 213 4.36 -10.07 13.40
CA GLU A 213 2.92 -9.92 13.56
C GLU A 213 2.28 -9.47 12.25
N VAL A 214 1.20 -10.13 11.86
CA VAL A 214 0.42 -9.75 10.67
C VAL A 214 -0.66 -8.78 11.10
N ILE A 215 -0.54 -7.52 10.70
CA ILE A 215 -1.51 -6.47 11.00
C ILE A 215 -1.93 -5.83 9.67
N PRO A 216 -3.07 -6.22 9.12
CA PRO A 216 -3.56 -5.68 7.85
C PRO A 216 -3.89 -4.19 7.95
N ASN A 217 -4.07 -3.56 6.79
CA ASN A 217 -4.63 -2.22 6.74
C ASN A 217 -6.09 -2.22 7.21
N GLY A 218 -6.52 -1.10 7.74
CA GLY A 218 -7.92 -0.83 8.02
C GLY A 218 -8.57 0.01 6.92
N VAL A 219 -9.87 0.17 7.02
CA VAL A 219 -10.65 1.15 6.27
C VAL A 219 -11.37 2.07 7.23
N ASP A 220 -11.58 3.31 6.82
CA ASP A 220 -12.36 4.30 7.55
C ASP A 220 -13.83 4.16 7.16
N LEU A 221 -14.63 3.60 8.08
CA LEU A 221 -16.04 3.31 7.85
C LEU A 221 -16.93 4.56 7.78
N GLU A 222 -16.47 5.68 8.33
CA GLU A 222 -17.15 6.98 8.22
C GLU A 222 -16.91 7.61 6.86
N LEU A 223 -15.69 7.46 6.33
CA LEU A 223 -15.32 7.93 4.99
C LEU A 223 -15.96 7.06 3.89
N PHE A 224 -16.15 5.75 4.16
CA PHE A 224 -16.78 4.79 3.26
C PHE A 224 -18.04 4.19 3.91
N PRO A 225 -19.12 4.99 4.06
CA PRO A 225 -20.36 4.53 4.63
C PRO A 225 -21.00 3.47 3.75
N TYR A 226 -21.66 2.51 4.39
CA TYR A 226 -22.39 1.45 3.69
C TYR A 226 -23.58 2.02 2.90
N ARG A 227 -23.74 1.64 1.64
CA ARG A 227 -24.95 1.88 0.88
C ARG A 227 -25.99 0.80 1.18
N SER A 228 -27.20 1.21 1.54
CA SER A 228 -28.29 0.28 1.86
C SER A 228 -29.03 -0.24 0.60
N ASN A 229 -28.92 0.49 -0.52
CA ASN A 229 -29.68 0.20 -1.73
C ASN A 229 -28.75 -0.12 -2.91
N ASP A 230 -29.13 -1.14 -3.68
CA ASP A 230 -28.53 -1.40 -4.99
C ASP A 230 -28.95 -0.26 -5.95
N PRO A 231 -27.99 0.48 -6.58
CA PRO A 231 -28.31 1.56 -7.49
C PRO A 231 -28.95 1.07 -8.79
N GLY A 232 -28.82 -0.23 -9.09
CA GLY A 232 -29.18 -0.76 -10.40
C GLY A 232 -28.27 -0.27 -11.53
N GLY A 233 -28.68 -0.54 -12.77
CA GLY A 233 -27.90 -0.16 -13.95
C GLY A 233 -26.72 -1.09 -14.25
N THR A 234 -25.73 -0.60 -15.01
CA THR A 234 -24.64 -1.40 -15.57
C THR A 234 -23.28 -0.72 -15.42
N ASN A 235 -23.14 0.25 -14.50
CA ASN A 235 -21.87 0.96 -14.29
C ASN A 235 -20.94 0.15 -13.40
N LEU A 236 -19.75 -0.19 -13.91
CA LEU A 236 -18.65 -0.77 -13.17
C LEU A 236 -17.65 0.31 -12.77
N SER A 237 -16.95 0.14 -11.66
CA SER A 237 -15.88 1.07 -11.27
C SER A 237 -14.59 0.37 -10.91
N PHE A 238 -13.48 1.07 -11.21
CA PHE A 238 -12.14 0.76 -10.74
C PHE A 238 -11.51 2.03 -10.16
N VAL A 239 -11.13 1.97 -8.89
CA VAL A 239 -10.59 3.14 -8.17
C VAL A 239 -9.10 3.02 -7.89
N GLY A 240 -8.38 4.16 -7.92
CA GLY A 240 -6.96 4.19 -7.56
C GLY A 240 -6.20 5.39 -8.11
N ALA A 241 -4.95 5.57 -7.68
CA ALA A 241 -4.03 6.55 -8.26
C ALA A 241 -3.59 6.05 -9.64
N MET A 242 -3.94 6.77 -10.70
CA MET A 242 -3.79 6.33 -12.09
C MET A 242 -2.41 6.65 -12.70
N ASP A 243 -1.44 6.97 -11.87
CA ASP A 243 0.00 7.04 -12.16
C ASP A 243 0.78 5.82 -11.64
N ALA A 244 0.16 4.98 -10.83
CA ALA A 244 0.79 3.75 -10.34
C ALA A 244 0.73 2.65 -11.42
N SER A 245 1.87 2.03 -11.72
CA SER A 245 2.03 1.07 -12.83
C SER A 245 1.03 -0.08 -12.77
N HIS A 246 0.78 -0.64 -11.60
CA HIS A 246 -0.20 -1.72 -11.41
C HIS A 246 -1.65 -1.29 -11.67
N ASN A 247 -2.00 -0.01 -11.41
CA ASN A 247 -3.33 0.52 -11.71
C ASN A 247 -3.49 0.84 -13.20
N ILE A 248 -2.43 1.36 -13.84
CA ILE A 248 -2.41 1.59 -15.29
C ILE A 248 -2.63 0.28 -16.02
N ASP A 249 -1.87 -0.77 -15.65
CA ASP A 249 -1.98 -2.10 -16.21
C ASP A 249 -3.38 -2.70 -16.04
N ALA A 250 -3.95 -2.62 -14.85
CA ALA A 250 -5.28 -3.12 -14.53
C ALA A 250 -6.38 -2.41 -15.32
N ALA A 251 -6.33 -1.07 -15.39
CA ALA A 251 -7.30 -0.28 -16.14
C ALA A 251 -7.27 -0.62 -17.64
N ARG A 252 -6.07 -0.75 -18.22
CA ARG A 252 -5.87 -1.13 -19.62
C ARG A 252 -6.34 -2.55 -19.91
N PHE A 253 -5.96 -3.51 -19.05
CA PHE A 253 -6.39 -4.90 -19.19
C PHE A 253 -7.91 -5.01 -19.19
N PHE A 254 -8.59 -4.34 -18.26
CA PHE A 254 -10.05 -4.39 -18.21
C PHE A 254 -10.70 -3.70 -19.40
N ALA A 255 -10.29 -2.47 -19.70
CA ALA A 255 -10.92 -1.66 -20.76
C ALA A 255 -10.70 -2.23 -22.17
N ILE A 256 -9.53 -2.85 -22.42
CA ILE A 256 -9.17 -3.31 -23.78
C ILE A 256 -9.57 -4.77 -23.99
N GLU A 257 -9.44 -5.64 -22.98
CA GLU A 257 -9.61 -7.07 -23.17
C GLU A 257 -10.92 -7.62 -22.60
N ILE A 258 -11.44 -7.08 -21.47
CA ILE A 258 -12.62 -7.61 -20.78
C ILE A 258 -13.89 -6.88 -21.17
N LEU A 259 -13.88 -5.55 -21.12
CA LEU A 259 -15.07 -4.74 -21.38
C LEU A 259 -15.72 -5.01 -22.76
N PRO A 260 -14.97 -5.14 -23.86
CA PRO A 260 -15.58 -5.45 -25.17
C PRO A 260 -16.32 -6.78 -25.22
N GLU A 261 -15.84 -7.78 -24.45
CA GLU A 261 -16.54 -9.08 -24.38
C GLU A 261 -17.84 -8.96 -23.59
N LEU A 262 -17.82 -8.22 -22.48
CA LEU A 262 -19.03 -7.93 -21.71
C LEU A 262 -20.08 -7.15 -22.54
N GLN A 263 -19.64 -6.19 -23.34
CA GLN A 263 -20.54 -5.38 -24.18
C GLN A 263 -21.25 -6.19 -25.27
N LYS A 264 -20.76 -7.38 -25.62
CA LYS A 264 -21.50 -8.29 -26.55
C LYS A 264 -22.80 -8.81 -25.95
N HIS A 265 -22.84 -8.97 -24.62
CA HIS A 265 -23.99 -9.51 -23.88
C HIS A 265 -24.75 -8.42 -23.12
N HIS A 266 -24.06 -7.35 -22.72
CA HIS A 266 -24.55 -6.22 -21.96
C HIS A 266 -24.15 -4.91 -22.64
N PRO A 267 -24.81 -4.49 -23.76
CA PRO A 267 -24.36 -3.36 -24.60
C PRO A 267 -24.24 -2.03 -23.85
N ASP A 268 -25.07 -1.82 -22.82
CA ASP A 268 -25.14 -0.57 -22.05
C ASP A 268 -24.11 -0.52 -20.89
N ILE A 269 -23.23 -1.53 -20.77
CA ILE A 269 -22.25 -1.59 -19.69
C ILE A 269 -21.23 -0.45 -19.83
N THR A 270 -20.96 0.22 -18.70
CA THR A 270 -19.97 1.29 -18.62
C THR A 270 -18.90 0.95 -17.59
N PHE A 271 -17.71 1.51 -17.79
CA PHE A 271 -16.56 1.31 -16.92
C PHE A 271 -15.95 2.65 -16.52
N SER A 272 -16.08 3.00 -15.25
CA SER A 272 -15.54 4.22 -14.66
C SER A 272 -14.17 3.97 -14.03
N ILE A 273 -13.13 4.58 -14.59
CA ILE A 273 -11.75 4.61 -14.06
C ILE A 273 -11.65 5.88 -13.22
N VAL A 274 -11.68 5.70 -11.89
CA VAL A 274 -11.82 6.80 -10.93
C VAL A 274 -10.53 7.02 -10.16
N GLY A 275 -9.92 8.20 -10.31
CA GLY A 275 -8.77 8.54 -9.50
C GLY A 275 -7.81 9.56 -10.09
N ALA A 276 -6.94 10.08 -9.23
CA ALA A 276 -6.04 11.17 -9.55
C ALA A 276 -4.89 10.76 -10.48
N ARG A 277 -4.29 11.76 -11.12
CA ARG A 277 -3.04 11.68 -11.91
C ARG A 277 -3.07 10.62 -13.03
N PRO A 278 -4.14 10.56 -13.88
CA PRO A 278 -4.14 9.63 -14.99
C PRO A 278 -3.01 9.95 -15.96
N THR A 279 -2.24 8.92 -16.32
CA THR A 279 -1.22 9.02 -17.36
C THR A 279 -1.85 9.17 -18.75
N PRO A 280 -1.10 9.62 -19.78
CA PRO A 280 -1.62 9.68 -21.15
C PRO A 280 -2.23 8.36 -21.62
N GLU A 281 -1.62 7.24 -21.28
CA GLU A 281 -2.10 5.88 -21.61
C GLU A 281 -3.46 5.56 -20.98
N VAL A 282 -3.73 6.04 -19.76
CA VAL A 282 -5.03 5.88 -19.10
C VAL A 282 -6.04 6.86 -19.68
N LEU A 283 -5.64 8.11 -19.98
CA LEU A 283 -6.50 9.11 -20.60
C LEU A 283 -7.00 8.70 -21.98
N GLU A 284 -6.19 7.98 -22.77
CA GLU A 284 -6.57 7.45 -24.07
C GLU A 284 -7.72 6.43 -24.00
N LEU A 285 -7.87 5.72 -22.88
CA LEU A 285 -8.95 4.74 -22.70
C LEU A 285 -10.35 5.34 -22.79
N LYS A 286 -10.52 6.64 -22.51
CA LYS A 286 -11.82 7.34 -22.68
C LYS A 286 -12.36 7.32 -24.11
N ASN A 287 -11.51 7.00 -25.10
CA ASN A 287 -11.92 6.89 -26.50
C ASN A 287 -12.57 5.52 -26.80
N LEU A 288 -12.50 4.56 -25.88
CA LEU A 288 -13.15 3.26 -26.01
C LEU A 288 -14.64 3.39 -25.62
N PRO A 289 -15.56 2.67 -26.31
CA PRO A 289 -16.98 2.69 -25.97
C PRO A 289 -17.25 2.32 -24.51
N GLY A 290 -18.06 3.13 -23.81
CA GLY A 290 -18.47 2.87 -22.44
C GLY A 290 -17.39 3.13 -21.37
N VAL A 291 -16.20 3.64 -21.72
CA VAL A 291 -15.14 3.96 -20.76
C VAL A 291 -15.18 5.42 -20.34
N ILE A 292 -15.16 5.65 -19.04
CA ILE A 292 -15.12 6.97 -18.41
C ILE A 292 -13.83 7.08 -17.59
N VAL A 293 -13.02 8.14 -17.81
CA VAL A 293 -11.83 8.46 -17.02
C VAL A 293 -12.06 9.78 -16.30
N THR A 294 -12.17 9.74 -14.97
CA THR A 294 -12.60 10.91 -14.19
C THR A 294 -11.47 11.88 -13.85
N GLY A 295 -10.25 11.39 -13.69
CA GLY A 295 -9.20 12.14 -12.99
C GLY A 295 -9.49 12.24 -11.49
N LYS A 296 -8.92 13.26 -10.83
CA LYS A 296 -9.14 13.51 -9.39
C LYS A 296 -10.62 13.88 -9.16
N VAL A 297 -11.23 13.24 -8.18
CA VAL A 297 -12.61 13.49 -7.76
C VAL A 297 -12.66 13.98 -6.31
N ASP A 298 -13.69 14.73 -5.95
CA ASP A 298 -13.89 15.23 -4.58
C ASP A 298 -14.37 14.12 -3.63
N SER A 299 -15.15 13.17 -4.14
CA SER A 299 -15.69 12.06 -3.37
C SER A 299 -15.53 10.74 -4.11
N MET A 300 -14.62 9.90 -3.62
CA MET A 300 -14.45 8.54 -4.12
C MET A 300 -15.68 7.68 -3.83
N VAL A 301 -16.24 7.80 -2.63
CA VAL A 301 -17.39 7.01 -2.19
C VAL A 301 -18.64 7.30 -3.04
N GLY A 302 -18.80 8.53 -3.54
CA GLY A 302 -19.91 8.86 -4.44
C GLY A 302 -19.90 8.02 -5.71
N TYR A 303 -18.72 7.81 -6.31
CA TYR A 303 -18.58 6.94 -7.49
C TYR A 303 -18.78 5.47 -7.14
N LEU A 304 -18.27 5.02 -5.99
CA LEU A 304 -18.54 3.67 -5.53
C LEU A 304 -20.04 3.43 -5.36
N HIS A 305 -20.76 4.32 -4.69
CA HIS A 305 -22.21 4.16 -4.48
C HIS A 305 -23.05 4.19 -5.78
N GLN A 306 -22.58 4.86 -6.82
CA GLN A 306 -23.22 4.90 -8.13
C GLN A 306 -22.92 3.69 -9.02
N SER A 307 -21.93 2.88 -8.62
CA SER A 307 -21.52 1.69 -9.37
C SER A 307 -22.24 0.46 -8.86
N ILE A 308 -22.50 -0.50 -9.75
CA ILE A 308 -23.15 -1.77 -9.39
C ILE A 308 -22.14 -2.80 -8.89
N ILE A 309 -20.92 -2.79 -9.45
CA ILE A 309 -19.81 -3.70 -9.13
C ILE A 309 -18.50 -2.91 -9.12
N SER A 310 -17.64 -3.19 -8.15
CA SER A 310 -16.23 -2.79 -8.18
C SER A 310 -15.40 -3.90 -8.83
N VAL A 311 -14.69 -3.58 -9.91
CA VAL A 311 -13.79 -4.51 -10.58
C VAL A 311 -12.35 -4.15 -10.27
N ILE A 312 -11.55 -5.14 -9.81
CA ILE A 312 -10.18 -4.90 -9.36
C ILE A 312 -9.25 -5.89 -10.06
N PRO A 313 -8.95 -5.66 -11.36
CA PRO A 313 -8.26 -6.62 -12.21
C PRO A 313 -6.72 -6.46 -12.12
N LEU A 314 -6.19 -6.38 -10.90
CA LEU A 314 -4.77 -6.25 -10.65
C LEU A 314 -4.03 -7.53 -11.03
N ARG A 315 -3.00 -7.42 -11.86
CA ARG A 315 -2.12 -8.54 -12.22
C ARG A 315 -0.82 -8.52 -11.40
N THR A 316 -0.49 -7.35 -10.85
CA THR A 316 0.72 -7.13 -10.03
C THR A 316 0.39 -6.35 -8.76
N GLY A 317 1.34 -6.32 -7.83
CA GLY A 317 1.25 -5.59 -6.57
C GLY A 317 1.11 -6.53 -5.38
N PHE A 318 1.76 -6.16 -4.27
CA PHE A 318 1.81 -6.92 -3.02
C PHE A 318 1.00 -6.27 -1.93
N GLY A 319 0.68 -7.06 -0.91
CA GLY A 319 0.01 -6.61 0.29
C GLY A 319 -1.49 -6.39 0.11
N ILE A 320 -2.15 -6.04 1.21
CA ILE A 320 -3.59 -5.80 1.21
C ILE A 320 -3.95 -4.54 0.41
N LYS A 321 -5.02 -4.61 -0.36
CA LYS A 321 -5.43 -3.51 -1.25
C LYS A 321 -6.51 -2.66 -0.60
N ASN A 322 -6.18 -1.42 -0.23
CA ASN A 322 -7.13 -0.48 0.37
C ASN A 322 -8.40 -0.34 -0.49
N LYS A 323 -8.26 -0.24 -1.81
CA LYS A 323 -9.41 -0.14 -2.73
C LYS A 323 -10.40 -1.31 -2.63
N THR A 324 -9.92 -2.51 -2.30
CA THR A 324 -10.79 -3.67 -2.06
C THR A 324 -11.56 -3.50 -0.76
N LEU A 325 -10.88 -3.11 0.32
CA LEU A 325 -11.52 -2.83 1.60
C LEU A 325 -12.50 -1.64 1.50
N GLU A 326 -12.14 -0.60 0.78
CA GLU A 326 -12.98 0.59 0.53
C GLU A 326 -14.26 0.25 -0.23
N ALA A 327 -14.15 -0.56 -1.30
CA ALA A 327 -15.31 -1.03 -2.05
C ALA A 327 -16.22 -1.91 -1.19
N MET A 328 -15.66 -2.86 -0.44
CA MET A 328 -16.39 -3.73 0.48
C MET A 328 -17.09 -2.91 1.59
N ALA A 329 -16.38 -1.94 2.18
CA ALA A 329 -16.92 -1.05 3.20
C ALA A 329 -18.10 -0.23 2.66
N ALA A 330 -17.98 0.31 1.45
CA ALA A 330 -19.03 1.06 0.77
C ALA A 330 -20.23 0.20 0.33
N GLY A 331 -20.15 -1.12 0.50
CA GLY A 331 -21.23 -2.06 0.14
C GLY A 331 -21.28 -2.40 -1.34
N LEU A 332 -20.16 -2.34 -2.07
CA LEU A 332 -20.08 -2.82 -3.43
C LEU A 332 -19.70 -4.30 -3.49
N PRO A 333 -20.41 -5.11 -4.30
CA PRO A 333 -19.89 -6.38 -4.74
C PRO A 333 -18.55 -6.21 -5.46
N VAL A 334 -17.58 -7.03 -5.10
CA VAL A 334 -16.23 -6.98 -5.67
C VAL A 334 -15.98 -8.19 -6.58
N VAL A 335 -15.47 -7.92 -7.79
CA VAL A 335 -14.85 -8.94 -8.65
C VAL A 335 -13.37 -8.59 -8.77
N GLY A 336 -12.50 -9.47 -8.24
CA GLY A 336 -11.08 -9.18 -8.15
C GLY A 336 -10.20 -10.38 -8.42
N SER A 337 -8.96 -10.09 -8.84
CA SER A 337 -7.92 -11.09 -9.01
C SER A 337 -7.38 -11.61 -7.66
N ASP A 338 -6.55 -12.64 -7.68
CA ASP A 338 -5.78 -13.09 -6.52
C ASP A 338 -5.00 -11.95 -5.87
N ARG A 339 -4.44 -11.05 -6.69
CA ARG A 339 -3.71 -9.87 -6.19
C ARG A 339 -4.62 -8.81 -5.56
N ALA A 340 -5.83 -8.66 -6.07
CA ALA A 340 -6.83 -7.75 -5.51
C ALA A 340 -7.36 -8.24 -4.16
N LEU A 341 -7.45 -9.56 -4.00
CA LEU A 341 -8.04 -10.25 -2.85
C LEU A 341 -6.99 -10.83 -1.88
N GLU A 342 -5.71 -10.49 -2.10
CA GLU A 342 -4.60 -10.93 -1.27
C GLU A 342 -4.82 -10.58 0.21
N GLY A 343 -4.65 -11.57 1.09
CA GLY A 343 -4.85 -11.42 2.53
C GLY A 343 -6.32 -11.39 2.99
N LEU A 344 -7.29 -11.59 2.08
CA LEU A 344 -8.71 -11.61 2.39
C LEU A 344 -9.31 -13.02 2.24
N ALA A 345 -10.04 -13.45 3.25
CA ALA A 345 -10.79 -14.71 3.23
C ALA A 345 -12.18 -14.48 2.62
N VAL A 346 -12.31 -14.56 1.29
CA VAL A 346 -13.52 -14.11 0.59
C VAL A 346 -14.36 -15.24 -0.02
N ASP A 347 -13.77 -16.39 -0.32
CA ASP A 347 -14.36 -17.45 -1.15
C ASP A 347 -14.02 -18.88 -0.69
N SER A 348 -13.71 -19.09 0.60
CA SER A 348 -13.47 -20.43 1.14
C SER A 348 -14.78 -21.16 1.46
N ASN A 349 -14.79 -22.50 1.29
CA ASN A 349 -15.98 -23.35 1.38
C ASN A 349 -16.75 -23.29 2.72
N ASN A 350 -16.13 -22.77 3.79
CA ASN A 350 -16.73 -22.71 5.13
C ASN A 350 -17.04 -21.28 5.59
N LEU A 351 -16.92 -20.29 4.71
CA LEU A 351 -17.15 -18.88 5.01
C LEU A 351 -18.23 -18.30 4.10
N PRO A 352 -18.95 -17.28 4.55
CA PRO A 352 -19.83 -16.53 3.67
C PRO A 352 -19.05 -15.99 2.45
N LEU A 353 -19.65 -16.08 1.27
CA LEU A 353 -19.07 -15.51 0.05
C LEU A 353 -19.05 -13.98 0.15
N ARG A 354 -17.87 -13.34 -0.07
CA ARG A 354 -17.67 -11.91 0.15
C ARG A 354 -17.19 -11.15 -1.10
N ALA A 355 -16.64 -11.90 -2.06
CA ALA A 355 -16.23 -11.37 -3.36
C ALA A 355 -16.19 -12.52 -4.37
N LEU A 356 -16.20 -12.20 -5.67
CA LEU A 356 -15.94 -13.16 -6.72
C LEU A 356 -14.50 -13.03 -7.20
N ARG A 357 -13.82 -14.17 -7.33
CA ARG A 357 -12.44 -14.25 -7.82
C ARG A 357 -12.42 -14.43 -9.33
N ALA A 358 -11.58 -13.67 -10.00
CA ALA A 358 -11.35 -13.79 -11.44
C ALA A 358 -9.91 -13.35 -11.78
N ASN A 359 -9.15 -14.19 -12.49
CA ASN A 359 -7.76 -13.91 -12.85
C ASN A 359 -7.60 -13.74 -14.37
N HIS A 360 -8.49 -14.36 -15.16
CA HIS A 360 -8.46 -14.37 -16.61
C HIS A 360 -9.70 -13.69 -17.19
N LYS A 361 -9.60 -13.25 -18.42
CA LYS A 361 -10.66 -12.53 -19.12
C LYS A 361 -12.02 -13.23 -19.01
N ASP A 362 -12.09 -14.51 -19.30
CA ASP A 362 -13.36 -15.26 -19.36
C ASP A 362 -13.96 -15.43 -17.94
N GLU A 363 -13.14 -15.51 -16.91
CA GLU A 363 -13.59 -15.55 -15.52
C GLU A 363 -14.24 -14.21 -15.11
N TYR A 364 -13.62 -13.07 -15.51
CA TYR A 364 -14.22 -11.75 -15.28
C TYR A 364 -15.54 -11.61 -16.00
N VAL A 365 -15.64 -12.03 -17.27
CA VAL A 365 -16.88 -11.98 -18.03
C VAL A 365 -17.97 -12.80 -17.34
N THR A 366 -17.65 -14.01 -16.91
CA THR A 366 -18.60 -14.89 -16.21
C THR A 366 -19.05 -14.29 -14.88
N ALA A 367 -18.10 -13.88 -14.03
CA ALA A 367 -18.42 -13.34 -12.70
C ALA A 367 -19.24 -12.04 -12.76
N ILE A 368 -18.87 -11.14 -13.68
CA ILE A 368 -19.59 -9.86 -13.84
C ILE A 368 -20.98 -10.10 -14.40
N SER A 369 -21.15 -10.93 -15.45
CA SER A 369 -22.47 -11.27 -16.00
C SER A 369 -23.37 -11.90 -14.94
N GLN A 370 -22.84 -12.84 -14.11
CA GLN A 370 -23.57 -13.43 -13.00
C GLN A 370 -24.07 -12.36 -12.01
N LEU A 371 -23.24 -11.37 -11.67
CA LEU A 371 -23.65 -10.29 -10.77
C LEU A 371 -24.63 -9.32 -11.44
N LEU A 372 -24.51 -9.01 -12.72
CA LEU A 372 -25.45 -8.15 -13.43
C LEU A 372 -26.86 -8.78 -13.47
N GLU A 373 -26.95 -10.09 -13.63
CA GLU A 373 -28.20 -10.82 -13.77
C GLU A 373 -28.82 -11.23 -12.41
N ASN A 374 -28.04 -11.20 -11.30
CA ASN A 374 -28.50 -11.67 -10.01
C ASN A 374 -28.42 -10.61 -8.89
N PRO A 375 -29.47 -9.78 -8.72
CA PRO A 375 -29.53 -8.78 -7.64
C PRO A 375 -29.41 -9.38 -6.23
N GLN A 376 -29.92 -10.58 -6.02
CA GLN A 376 -29.86 -11.26 -4.72
C GLN A 376 -28.42 -11.59 -4.34
N LEU A 377 -27.63 -12.11 -5.28
CA LEU A 377 -26.22 -12.39 -5.06
C LEU A 377 -25.42 -11.10 -4.79
N ARG A 378 -25.75 -10.00 -5.49
CA ARG A 378 -25.13 -8.69 -5.20
C ARG A 378 -25.39 -8.24 -3.76
N SER A 379 -26.63 -8.38 -3.28
CA SER A 379 -27.02 -8.01 -1.92
C SER A 379 -26.29 -8.88 -0.89
N GLU A 380 -26.21 -10.17 -1.12
CA GLU A 380 -25.51 -11.12 -0.24
C GLU A 380 -24.02 -10.79 -0.15
N LEU A 381 -23.33 -10.62 -1.27
CA LEU A 381 -21.91 -10.24 -1.30
C LEU A 381 -21.66 -8.89 -0.61
N SER A 382 -22.52 -7.92 -0.84
CA SER A 382 -22.44 -6.59 -0.23
C SER A 382 -22.50 -6.67 1.29
N GLN A 383 -23.48 -7.40 1.85
CA GLN A 383 -23.66 -7.55 3.28
C GLN A 383 -22.53 -8.34 3.94
N ASN A 384 -22.17 -9.49 3.36
CA ASN A 384 -21.10 -10.34 3.89
C ASN A 384 -19.74 -9.64 3.87
N ALA A 385 -19.45 -8.89 2.79
CA ALA A 385 -18.21 -8.13 2.66
C ALA A 385 -18.15 -6.98 3.68
N ARG A 386 -19.25 -6.25 3.86
CA ARG A 386 -19.34 -5.16 4.85
C ARG A 386 -19.13 -5.67 6.27
N GLU A 387 -19.82 -6.72 6.69
CA GLU A 387 -19.68 -7.32 8.01
C GLU A 387 -18.24 -7.77 8.27
N TYR A 388 -17.61 -8.39 7.26
CA TYR A 388 -16.22 -8.82 7.34
C TYR A 388 -15.25 -7.66 7.56
N VAL A 389 -15.42 -6.57 6.81
CA VAL A 389 -14.57 -5.40 6.94
C VAL A 389 -14.78 -4.69 8.29
N GLU A 390 -16.02 -4.56 8.76
CA GLU A 390 -16.34 -3.99 10.07
C GLU A 390 -15.71 -4.76 11.22
N THR A 391 -15.65 -6.08 11.10
CA THR A 391 -15.13 -6.95 12.15
C THR A 391 -13.62 -6.99 12.17
N GLU A 392 -12.98 -7.13 11.00
CA GLU A 392 -11.55 -7.49 10.89
C GLU A 392 -10.65 -6.33 10.44
N PHE A 393 -11.18 -5.38 9.64
CA PHE A 393 -10.35 -4.41 8.89
C PHE A 393 -10.68 -2.96 9.23
N THR A 394 -10.85 -2.64 10.51
CA THR A 394 -10.94 -1.25 10.96
C THR A 394 -9.57 -0.73 11.40
N TRP A 395 -9.33 0.58 11.26
CA TRP A 395 -8.10 1.21 11.76
C TRP A 395 -7.99 1.12 13.29
N GLU A 396 -9.10 1.02 13.99
CA GLU A 396 -9.13 0.79 15.43
C GLU A 396 -8.61 -0.62 15.76
N SER A 397 -9.06 -1.65 15.04
CA SER A 397 -8.58 -3.02 15.21
C SER A 397 -7.09 -3.12 14.89
N ALA A 398 -6.65 -2.52 13.76
CA ALA A 398 -5.24 -2.48 13.38
C ALA A 398 -4.38 -1.75 14.43
N GLY A 399 -4.83 -0.58 14.91
CA GLY A 399 -4.13 0.20 15.93
C GLY A 399 -3.99 -0.55 17.26
N ARG A 400 -5.05 -1.19 17.73
CA ARG A 400 -5.05 -2.01 18.96
C ARG A 400 -4.05 -3.18 18.86
N ARG A 401 -3.96 -3.83 17.70
CA ARG A 401 -3.00 -4.92 17.46
C ARG A 401 -1.57 -4.37 17.38
N TYR A 402 -1.40 -3.23 16.72
CA TYR A 402 -0.10 -2.56 16.62
C TYR A 402 0.42 -2.09 17.98
N GLU A 403 -0.43 -1.48 18.79
CA GLU A 403 -0.10 -1.07 20.17
C GLU A 403 0.43 -2.23 21.01
N LYS A 404 -0.15 -3.44 20.89
CA LYS A 404 0.34 -4.64 21.58
C LYS A 404 1.75 -5.08 21.14
N VAL A 405 2.17 -4.74 19.95
CA VAL A 405 3.54 -5.02 19.47
C VAL A 405 4.53 -4.02 20.08
N LEU A 406 4.08 -2.82 20.39
CA LEU A 406 4.91 -1.77 20.98
C LEU A 406 5.15 -2.01 22.48
N LEU A 407 4.23 -2.68 23.16
CA LEU A 407 4.32 -3.06 24.57
C LEU A 407 5.23 -4.27 24.76
#